data_418ffa06441a8316048605fabd0ad70e
#
_entry.id   418ffa06441a8316048605fabd0ad70e
#
_cell.length_a   1.000
_cell.length_b   1.000
_cell.length_c   1.000
_cell.angle_alpha   90.00
_cell.angle_beta   90.00
_cell.angle_gamma   90.00
#
_symmetry.space_group_name_H-M   'P 1'
#
loop_
_entity.id
_entity.type
_entity.pdbx_description
1 polymer ?
#
loop_
_entity_poly.entity_id
_entity_poly.type
_entity_poly.pdbx_seq_one_letter_code
_entity_poly.pdbx_strand_id
1 'polypeptide(L)'
;MAAVKIVIPTALRQYVGNRDAVEVEAQNVKEALDDLVDRFDLLRRHLYADDGDLRNFVNVYVNEEDIRYLGKDATPLHEGDTISIVPSIAGGSFSLMDRLVAKRKDILSPAEIKRYSRHLILPEVGMAGQLKLKQSSALIIGAGGLGVPLTQYLSAAGVGRLGIVDFDVIDETNLQRQVLYGTKDVGRKKIEVAKERVAQINPNVDVQTHETRLTSDNALDILRDYDVVIDGTDNFPTRYLVNDATVLLNKPNVYGSIFRFEGQASVFFAAKGPCYRCLYAEPPPPGLVPSCAEGGVLGVLPGIVGSIQASEAIKILLGKGDTLIGRLLVFDALRMTFRELKLRKNPECPICGSNPTIKELIDYEEFCGLRGPSEQVGDEFQISADQLKEKLDAGQAPVLLDVREPTEWEIARLDNAILMPVAQVPTRVNELSTADEIVVYCKTGARSGRITNFLRELGFRKVKNLVGGIDEWAERIEPEMPRY
;
A
#
# COMPACT_ATOMS: atom_id res chain seq x y z
N MET A 1 -42.35 -8.08 17.09
CA MET A 1 -41.07 -7.43 17.36
C MET A 1 -40.12 -7.85 16.24
N ALA A 2 -39.30 -6.96 15.73
CA ALA A 2 -38.35 -7.28 14.67
C ALA A 2 -37.00 -7.63 15.32
N ALA A 3 -36.31 -8.67 14.82
CA ALA A 3 -34.95 -8.97 15.24
C ALA A 3 -33.99 -8.00 14.53
N VAL A 4 -33.29 -7.17 15.33
CA VAL A 4 -32.39 -6.12 14.86
C VAL A 4 -31.03 -6.25 15.51
N LYS A 5 -30.00 -5.75 14.84
CA LYS A 5 -28.61 -5.80 15.29
C LYS A 5 -28.16 -4.40 15.72
N ILE A 6 -27.71 -4.26 16.99
CA ILE A 6 -27.11 -3.02 17.48
C ILE A 6 -25.57 -3.14 17.40
N VAL A 7 -24.94 -2.31 16.58
CA VAL A 7 -23.47 -2.25 16.44
C VAL A 7 -22.90 -1.37 17.55
N ILE A 8 -21.99 -1.94 18.34
CA ILE A 8 -21.40 -1.30 19.50
C ILE A 8 -20.05 -0.69 19.12
N PRO A 9 -19.89 0.64 19.21
CA PRO A 9 -18.63 1.30 18.93
C PRO A 9 -17.55 0.88 19.92
N THR A 10 -16.30 0.83 19.48
CA THR A 10 -15.14 0.33 20.25
C THR A 10 -15.05 0.95 21.66
N ALA A 11 -15.36 2.24 21.79
CA ALA A 11 -15.33 2.96 23.07
C ALA A 11 -16.34 2.41 24.10
N LEU A 12 -17.40 1.76 23.65
CA LEU A 12 -18.47 1.24 24.52
C LEU A 12 -18.43 -0.29 24.69
N ARG A 13 -17.63 -1.02 23.95
CA ARG A 13 -17.57 -2.51 23.99
C ARG A 13 -17.22 -3.06 25.36
N GLN A 14 -16.37 -2.37 26.13
CA GLN A 14 -16.02 -2.78 27.51
C GLN A 14 -17.22 -2.90 28.43
N TYR A 15 -18.34 -2.19 28.16
CA TYR A 15 -19.56 -2.20 28.97
C TYR A 15 -20.56 -3.29 28.53
N VAL A 16 -20.32 -3.95 27.40
CA VAL A 16 -21.17 -5.02 26.85
C VAL A 16 -20.41 -6.35 26.69
N GLY A 17 -19.42 -6.61 27.54
CA GLY A 17 -18.62 -7.84 27.51
C GLY A 17 -17.73 -7.97 26.27
N ASN A 18 -17.20 -6.86 25.74
CA ASN A 18 -16.34 -6.75 24.56
C ASN A 18 -17.00 -7.23 23.24
N ARG A 19 -18.33 -7.22 23.17
CA ARG A 19 -19.07 -7.57 21.97
C ARG A 19 -19.02 -6.40 20.97
N ASP A 20 -18.94 -6.70 19.69
CA ASP A 20 -19.00 -5.72 18.60
C ASP A 20 -20.43 -5.41 18.19
N ALA A 21 -21.38 -6.31 18.49
CA ALA A 21 -22.80 -6.13 18.28
C ALA A 21 -23.63 -6.92 19.28
N VAL A 22 -24.88 -6.49 19.46
CA VAL A 22 -25.89 -7.16 20.29
C VAL A 22 -27.18 -7.28 19.47
N GLU A 23 -27.77 -8.48 19.44
CA GLU A 23 -29.08 -8.72 18.82
C GLU A 23 -30.19 -8.48 19.85
N VAL A 24 -31.24 -7.75 19.44
CA VAL A 24 -32.41 -7.44 20.25
C VAL A 24 -33.68 -7.59 19.42
N GLU A 25 -34.83 -7.81 20.09
CA GLU A 25 -36.14 -7.80 19.46
C GLU A 25 -36.90 -6.54 19.87
N ALA A 26 -37.21 -5.65 18.92
CA ALA A 26 -37.87 -4.38 19.21
C ALA A 26 -38.82 -3.94 18.07
N GLN A 27 -39.73 -3.02 18.35
CA GLN A 27 -40.64 -2.41 17.36
C GLN A 27 -40.10 -1.05 16.88
N ASN A 28 -39.32 -0.38 17.72
CA ASN A 28 -38.73 0.93 17.45
C ASN A 28 -37.36 1.09 18.10
N VAL A 29 -36.66 2.16 17.77
CA VAL A 29 -35.30 2.43 18.25
C VAL A 29 -35.26 2.54 19.79
N LYS A 30 -36.28 3.16 20.41
CA LYS A 30 -36.32 3.30 21.87
C LYS A 30 -36.32 1.94 22.55
N GLU A 31 -37.23 1.05 22.17
CA GLU A 31 -37.32 -0.29 22.72
C GLU A 31 -36.00 -1.07 22.55
N ALA A 32 -35.34 -0.92 21.39
CA ALA A 32 -34.07 -1.57 21.14
C ALA A 32 -32.95 -1.07 22.06
N LEU A 33 -32.86 0.22 22.26
CA LEU A 33 -31.85 0.81 23.15
C LEU A 33 -32.17 0.57 24.63
N ASP A 34 -33.45 0.57 25.02
CA ASP A 34 -33.86 0.24 26.39
C ASP A 34 -33.55 -1.22 26.73
N ASP A 35 -33.84 -2.18 25.85
CA ASP A 35 -33.44 -3.58 26.02
C ASP A 35 -31.91 -3.73 26.12
N LEU A 36 -31.14 -2.99 25.31
CA LEU A 36 -29.68 -2.97 25.38
C LEU A 36 -29.18 -2.50 26.74
N VAL A 37 -29.69 -1.40 27.28
CA VAL A 37 -29.22 -0.88 28.58
C VAL A 37 -29.75 -1.65 29.76
N ASP A 38 -30.88 -2.33 29.63
CA ASP A 38 -31.41 -3.23 30.67
C ASP A 38 -30.58 -4.50 30.79
N ARG A 39 -30.03 -5.00 29.70
CA ARG A 39 -29.04 -6.12 29.70
C ARG A 39 -27.67 -5.68 30.17
N PHE A 40 -27.30 -4.40 29.95
CA PHE A 40 -25.97 -3.86 30.24
C PHE A 40 -26.07 -2.52 30.97
N ASP A 41 -26.44 -2.57 32.24
CA ASP A 41 -26.74 -1.39 33.07
C ASP A 41 -25.63 -0.32 33.07
N LEU A 42 -24.36 -0.73 33.06
CA LEU A 42 -23.23 0.20 32.99
C LEU A 42 -23.20 1.06 31.70
N LEU A 43 -23.89 0.62 30.64
CA LEU A 43 -23.98 1.35 29.38
C LEU A 43 -24.95 2.53 29.45
N ARG A 44 -25.98 2.47 30.31
CA ARG A 44 -27.04 3.47 30.46
C ARG A 44 -26.49 4.89 30.60
N ARG A 45 -25.54 5.10 31.51
CA ARG A 45 -24.90 6.41 31.74
C ARG A 45 -24.14 6.98 30.56
N HIS A 46 -23.78 6.15 29.58
CA HIS A 46 -23.05 6.56 28.37
C HIS A 46 -23.98 6.93 27.22
N LEU A 47 -25.19 6.41 27.22
CA LEU A 47 -26.20 6.67 26.20
C LEU A 47 -27.21 7.71 26.64
N TYR A 48 -27.68 7.66 27.88
CA TYR A 48 -28.75 8.51 28.40
C TYR A 48 -28.25 9.55 29.39
N ALA A 49 -28.90 10.71 29.39
CA ALA A 49 -28.75 11.73 30.41
C ALA A 49 -29.67 11.41 31.62
N ASP A 50 -29.55 12.19 32.70
CA ASP A 50 -30.30 11.96 33.92
C ASP A 50 -31.82 12.22 33.78
N ASP A 51 -32.23 12.93 32.75
CA ASP A 51 -33.60 13.18 32.34
C ASP A 51 -34.23 12.04 31.52
N GLY A 52 -33.43 11.04 31.14
CA GLY A 52 -33.87 9.89 30.37
C GLY A 52 -33.79 10.06 28.86
N ASP A 53 -33.32 11.19 28.37
CA ASP A 53 -33.13 11.44 26.97
C ASP A 53 -31.73 10.94 26.50
N LEU A 54 -31.61 10.61 25.22
CA LEU A 54 -30.30 10.31 24.62
C LEU A 54 -29.37 11.52 24.74
N ARG A 55 -28.14 11.29 25.17
CA ARG A 55 -27.16 12.37 25.30
C ARG A 55 -26.88 13.04 23.97
N ASN A 56 -26.80 14.37 23.93
CA ASN A 56 -26.62 15.18 22.72
C ASN A 56 -25.35 14.86 21.93
N PHE A 57 -24.39 14.15 22.53
CA PHE A 57 -23.15 13.72 21.86
C PHE A 57 -23.19 12.25 21.41
N VAL A 58 -24.34 11.59 21.52
CA VAL A 58 -24.59 10.22 21.02
C VAL A 58 -25.52 10.34 19.82
N ASN A 59 -25.04 9.92 18.66
CA ASN A 59 -25.85 9.83 17.45
C ASN A 59 -26.22 8.37 17.21
N VAL A 60 -27.45 8.12 16.77
CA VAL A 60 -27.97 6.81 16.45
C VAL A 60 -28.43 6.78 15.00
N TYR A 61 -28.07 5.74 14.29
CA TYR A 61 -28.44 5.53 12.90
C TYR A 61 -29.19 4.20 12.78
N VAL A 62 -30.23 4.17 11.95
CA VAL A 62 -30.87 2.94 11.49
C VAL A 62 -30.41 2.71 10.07
N ASN A 63 -29.70 1.60 9.83
CA ASN A 63 -28.97 1.35 8.60
C ASN A 63 -27.94 2.46 8.35
N GLU A 64 -28.18 3.35 7.41
CA GLU A 64 -27.29 4.48 7.08
C GLU A 64 -27.93 5.86 7.37
N GLU A 65 -29.16 5.88 7.92
CA GLU A 65 -29.91 7.11 8.16
C GLU A 65 -29.96 7.48 9.64
N ASP A 66 -29.66 8.75 9.95
CA ASP A 66 -29.71 9.30 11.29
C ASP A 66 -31.17 9.41 11.77
N ILE A 67 -31.45 8.83 12.96
CA ILE A 67 -32.82 8.82 13.52
C ILE A 67 -33.42 10.20 13.71
N ARG A 68 -32.61 11.26 13.81
CA ARG A 68 -33.09 12.66 13.91
C ARG A 68 -33.87 13.11 12.69
N TYR A 69 -33.62 12.52 11.53
CA TYR A 69 -34.32 12.79 10.27
C TYR A 69 -35.43 11.77 9.96
N LEU A 70 -35.60 10.78 10.83
CA LEU A 70 -36.67 9.79 10.80
C LEU A 70 -37.71 10.10 11.91
N GLY A 71 -38.11 9.11 12.64
CA GLY A 71 -39.03 9.23 13.78
C GLY A 71 -38.37 9.45 15.13
N LYS A 72 -37.07 9.80 15.20
CA LYS A 72 -36.23 9.79 16.41
C LYS A 72 -36.32 8.43 17.12
N ASP A 73 -36.48 8.40 18.43
CA ASP A 73 -36.60 7.19 19.23
C ASP A 73 -37.83 6.33 18.83
N ALA A 74 -38.88 6.96 18.27
CA ALA A 74 -40.07 6.27 17.76
C ALA A 74 -39.88 5.72 16.32
N THR A 75 -38.69 5.83 15.73
CA THR A 75 -38.39 5.27 14.40
C THR A 75 -38.71 3.77 14.38
N PRO A 76 -39.63 3.31 13.51
CA PRO A 76 -40.01 1.91 13.44
C PRO A 76 -38.84 1.06 12.91
N LEU A 77 -38.73 -0.16 13.40
CA LEU A 77 -37.70 -1.12 13.03
C LEU A 77 -38.31 -2.32 12.29
N HIS A 78 -37.60 -2.80 11.30
CA HIS A 78 -37.94 -3.96 10.48
C HIS A 78 -36.95 -5.09 10.69
N GLU A 79 -37.34 -6.28 10.30
CA GLU A 79 -36.50 -7.48 10.40
C GLU A 79 -35.19 -7.29 9.63
N GLY A 80 -34.06 -7.49 10.33
CA GLY A 80 -32.72 -7.37 9.75
C GLY A 80 -32.12 -5.95 9.76
N ASP A 81 -32.84 -4.95 10.31
CA ASP A 81 -32.28 -3.59 10.47
C ASP A 81 -31.06 -3.59 11.39
N THR A 82 -30.15 -2.66 11.08
CA THR A 82 -28.93 -2.43 11.87
C THR A 82 -28.97 -1.06 12.52
N ILE A 83 -28.87 -1.03 13.85
CA ILE A 83 -28.73 0.21 14.63
C ILE A 83 -27.25 0.46 14.87
N SER A 84 -26.73 1.64 14.51
CA SER A 84 -25.36 2.04 14.79
C SER A 84 -25.32 3.17 15.81
N ILE A 85 -24.59 2.99 16.90
CA ILE A 85 -24.38 4.00 17.94
C ILE A 85 -23.04 4.69 17.67
N VAL A 86 -23.05 6.02 17.49
CA VAL A 86 -21.88 6.85 17.18
C VAL A 86 -21.70 7.94 18.24
N PRO A 87 -20.88 7.67 19.30
CA PRO A 87 -20.58 8.69 20.29
C PRO A 87 -19.55 9.69 19.75
N SER A 88 -19.59 10.92 20.24
CA SER A 88 -18.52 11.89 20.00
C SER A 88 -17.22 11.42 20.65
N ILE A 89 -16.15 11.36 19.88
CA ILE A 89 -14.82 10.96 20.36
C ILE A 89 -14.01 12.23 20.62
N ALA A 90 -13.81 12.59 21.90
CA ALA A 90 -12.89 13.63 22.32
C ALA A 90 -11.56 12.96 22.76
N GLY A 91 -10.47 13.33 22.12
CA GLY A 91 -9.13 12.98 22.56
C GLY A 91 -8.77 13.72 23.85
N GLY A 92 -9.13 13.17 25.00
CA GLY A 92 -8.85 13.72 26.32
C GLY A 92 -7.95 12.82 27.15
N SER A 93 -6.94 13.40 27.82
CA SER A 93 -6.03 12.70 28.71
C SER A 93 -6.67 12.45 30.07
N PHE A 94 -6.73 11.18 30.48
CA PHE A 94 -6.92 10.81 31.89
C PHE A 94 -5.65 10.12 32.40
N SER A 95 -5.12 10.65 33.54
CA SER A 95 -3.96 10.09 34.22
C SER A 95 -4.36 8.85 35.00
N LEU A 96 -4.01 7.68 34.48
CA LEU A 96 -4.11 6.38 35.17
C LEU A 96 -2.71 5.85 35.58
N MET A 97 -1.71 6.74 35.56
CA MET A 97 -0.30 6.39 35.74
C MET A 97 0.05 5.84 37.12
N ASP A 98 -0.67 6.23 38.18
CA ASP A 98 -0.24 5.96 39.55
C ASP A 98 -0.53 4.55 40.07
N ARG A 99 -1.36 3.76 39.39
CA ARG A 99 -1.78 2.42 39.85
C ARG A 99 -1.08 1.24 39.20
N LEU A 100 -0.41 1.43 38.06
CA LEU A 100 0.21 0.34 37.28
C LEU A 100 1.70 0.11 37.58
N VAL A 101 2.35 1.05 38.26
CA VAL A 101 3.81 1.03 38.48
C VAL A 101 4.27 0.01 39.53
N ALA A 102 3.37 -0.51 40.37
CA ALA A 102 3.77 -1.22 41.62
C ALA A 102 4.07 -2.73 41.49
N LYS A 103 3.90 -3.38 40.30
CA LYS A 103 3.95 -4.87 40.29
C LYS A 103 4.69 -5.60 39.16
N ARG A 104 5.35 -4.97 38.20
CA ARG A 104 6.20 -5.72 37.26
C ARG A 104 7.45 -4.91 36.85
N LYS A 105 8.55 -5.15 37.54
CA LYS A 105 9.90 -4.86 37.08
C LYS A 105 10.22 -5.79 35.92
N ASP A 106 10.86 -5.33 34.92
CA ASP A 106 11.88 -5.99 34.07
C ASP A 106 11.75 -5.95 32.55
N ILE A 107 10.70 -5.41 31.91
CA ILE A 107 10.62 -5.45 30.44
C ILE A 107 10.34 -4.11 29.76
N LEU A 108 9.56 -3.20 30.34
CA LEU A 108 9.45 -1.81 29.90
C LEU A 108 10.03 -0.86 30.94
N SER A 109 10.95 0.01 30.54
CA SER A 109 11.46 1.06 31.39
C SER A 109 10.37 2.10 31.71
N PRO A 110 10.50 2.91 32.78
CA PRO A 110 9.57 4.02 33.04
C PRO A 110 9.42 5.00 31.85
N ALA A 111 10.50 5.23 31.10
CA ALA A 111 10.47 6.06 29.89
C ALA A 111 9.63 5.42 28.77
N GLU A 112 9.71 4.11 28.57
CA GLU A 112 8.90 3.36 27.63
C GLU A 112 7.43 3.33 28.06
N ILE A 113 7.14 3.14 29.35
CA ILE A 113 5.77 3.21 29.88
C ILE A 113 5.16 4.58 29.59
N LYS A 114 5.90 5.67 29.82
CA LYS A 114 5.47 7.03 29.50
C LYS A 114 5.24 7.18 27.98
N ARG A 115 6.16 6.71 27.15
CA ARG A 115 6.09 6.76 25.68
C ARG A 115 4.85 6.04 25.13
N TYR A 116 4.62 4.82 25.59
CA TYR A 116 3.56 3.96 25.09
C TYR A 116 2.26 4.07 25.91
N SER A 117 2.12 5.05 26.79
CA SER A 117 0.98 5.18 27.70
C SER A 117 -0.37 5.10 27.00
N ARG A 118 -0.50 5.59 25.76
CA ARG A 118 -1.74 5.53 24.97
C ARG A 118 -2.05 4.12 24.46
N HIS A 119 -1.05 3.31 24.18
CA HIS A 119 -1.20 1.88 23.89
C HIS A 119 -1.54 1.09 25.17
N LEU A 120 -0.90 1.41 26.28
CA LEU A 120 -1.04 0.66 27.53
C LEU A 120 -2.45 0.74 28.13
N ILE A 121 -3.20 1.80 27.84
CA ILE A 121 -4.59 1.96 28.28
C ILE A 121 -5.60 1.30 27.36
N LEU A 122 -5.20 0.82 26.15
CA LEU A 122 -6.07 0.04 25.28
C LEU A 122 -6.18 -1.39 25.82
N PRO A 123 -7.40 -1.90 26.08
CA PRO A 123 -7.57 -3.26 26.62
C PRO A 123 -6.96 -4.35 25.71
N GLU A 124 -6.99 -4.12 24.40
CA GLU A 124 -6.47 -5.05 23.39
C GLU A 124 -4.94 -5.11 23.37
N VAL A 125 -4.27 -4.04 23.81
CA VAL A 125 -2.81 -3.94 23.88
C VAL A 125 -2.33 -4.17 25.32
N GLY A 126 -2.55 -3.20 26.22
CA GLY A 126 -2.11 -3.27 27.61
C GLY A 126 -0.60 -3.45 27.75
N MET A 127 -0.14 -3.76 28.96
CA MET A 127 1.27 -4.07 29.22
C MET A 127 1.75 -5.30 28.45
N ALA A 128 0.95 -6.35 28.40
CA ALA A 128 1.33 -7.60 27.74
C ALA A 128 1.48 -7.45 26.22
N GLY A 129 0.57 -6.72 25.58
CA GLY A 129 0.65 -6.44 24.15
C GLY A 129 1.85 -5.55 23.80
N GLN A 130 2.11 -4.51 24.58
CA GLN A 130 3.27 -3.65 24.34
C GLN A 130 4.60 -4.40 24.52
N LEU A 131 4.68 -5.32 25.49
CA LEU A 131 5.83 -6.20 25.65
C LEU A 131 6.01 -7.11 24.44
N LYS A 132 4.92 -7.65 23.91
CA LYS A 132 4.92 -8.50 22.73
C LYS A 132 5.42 -7.71 21.51
N LEU A 133 4.97 -6.46 21.33
CA LEU A 133 5.51 -5.58 20.25
C LEU A 133 7.01 -5.34 20.42
N LYS A 134 7.46 -5.04 21.63
CA LYS A 134 8.89 -4.84 21.92
C LYS A 134 9.76 -6.07 21.61
N GLN A 135 9.22 -7.27 21.79
CA GLN A 135 9.89 -8.54 21.51
C GLN A 135 9.75 -8.99 20.05
N SER A 136 8.90 -8.34 19.28
CA SER A 136 8.61 -8.70 17.88
C SER A 136 9.52 -7.99 16.90
N SER A 137 9.56 -8.55 15.70
CA SER A 137 10.34 -8.05 14.57
C SER A 137 9.49 -7.94 13.31
N ALA A 138 9.70 -6.88 12.53
CA ALA A 138 9.03 -6.66 11.25
C ALA A 138 10.04 -6.28 10.17
N LEU A 139 9.90 -6.86 8.98
CA LEU A 139 10.70 -6.54 7.81
C LEU A 139 9.88 -5.71 6.82
N ILE A 140 10.38 -4.55 6.48
CA ILE A 140 9.80 -3.65 5.48
C ILE A 140 10.62 -3.81 4.19
N ILE A 141 9.96 -4.26 3.12
CA ILE A 141 10.58 -4.35 1.80
C ILE A 141 10.24 -3.07 1.02
N GLY A 142 11.26 -2.25 0.79
CA GLY A 142 11.13 -0.92 0.18
C GLY A 142 10.96 0.20 1.20
N ALA A 143 11.81 1.22 1.13
CA ALA A 143 11.73 2.45 1.91
C ALA A 143 11.09 3.60 1.12
N GLY A 144 10.29 3.27 0.12
CA GLY A 144 9.55 4.18 -0.75
C GLY A 144 8.24 4.67 -0.14
N GLY A 145 7.26 5.00 -0.99
CA GLY A 145 5.98 5.58 -0.58
C GLY A 145 5.25 4.80 0.50
N LEU A 146 5.08 3.48 0.34
CA LEU A 146 4.46 2.60 1.34
C LEU A 146 5.37 2.35 2.54
N GLY A 147 6.69 2.22 2.32
CA GLY A 147 7.66 1.97 3.38
C GLY A 147 7.79 3.11 4.38
N VAL A 148 7.57 4.34 3.96
CA VAL A 148 7.64 5.55 4.79
C VAL A 148 6.65 5.49 5.97
N PRO A 149 5.34 5.39 5.79
CA PRO A 149 4.39 5.28 6.90
C PRO A 149 4.60 4.02 7.73
N LEU A 150 5.00 2.91 7.11
CA LEU A 150 5.37 1.69 7.84
C LEU A 150 6.52 1.94 8.81
N THR A 151 7.60 2.55 8.35
CA THR A 151 8.76 2.89 9.16
C THR A 151 8.37 3.80 10.32
N GLN A 152 7.56 4.82 10.07
CA GLN A 152 7.12 5.78 11.08
C GLN A 152 6.22 5.13 12.14
N TYR A 153 5.15 4.44 11.73
CA TYR A 153 4.16 3.93 12.68
C TYR A 153 4.62 2.69 13.43
N LEU A 154 5.37 1.77 12.80
CA LEU A 154 5.89 0.60 13.52
C LEU A 154 6.97 0.98 14.53
N SER A 155 7.83 1.96 14.20
CA SER A 155 8.80 2.49 15.18
C SER A 155 8.11 3.21 16.32
N ALA A 156 7.13 4.08 16.04
CA ALA A 156 6.36 4.79 17.06
C ALA A 156 5.58 3.84 17.96
N ALA A 157 5.03 2.75 17.40
CA ALA A 157 4.34 1.69 18.15
C ALA A 157 5.26 0.86 19.03
N GLY A 158 6.58 0.93 18.82
CA GLY A 158 7.57 0.21 19.61
C GLY A 158 7.72 -1.26 19.22
N VAL A 159 7.62 -1.59 17.94
CA VAL A 159 8.09 -2.89 17.42
C VAL A 159 9.59 -2.96 17.66
N GLY A 160 10.05 -3.97 18.40
CA GLY A 160 11.40 -3.97 18.97
C GLY A 160 12.52 -4.02 17.94
N ARG A 161 12.32 -4.70 16.81
CA ARG A 161 13.28 -4.76 15.70
C ARG A 161 12.59 -4.50 14.36
N LEU A 162 13.12 -3.53 13.61
CA LEU A 162 12.69 -3.24 12.25
C LEU A 162 13.81 -3.53 11.26
N GLY A 163 13.56 -4.41 10.29
CA GLY A 163 14.39 -4.56 9.11
C GLY A 163 13.88 -3.64 8.00
N ILE A 164 14.77 -3.03 7.26
CA ILE A 164 14.45 -2.19 6.09
C ILE A 164 15.34 -2.63 4.94
N VAL A 165 14.73 -3.10 3.85
CA VAL A 165 15.43 -3.49 2.62
C VAL A 165 15.19 -2.42 1.56
N ASP A 166 16.22 -1.76 1.12
CA ASP A 166 16.19 -0.79 0.01
C ASP A 166 17.62 -0.55 -0.49
N PHE A 167 17.79 -0.18 -1.75
CA PHE A 167 19.08 0.11 -2.34
C PHE A 167 19.14 1.46 -3.03
N ASP A 168 18.02 2.20 -3.04
CA ASP A 168 17.88 3.47 -3.73
C ASP A 168 18.46 4.63 -2.94
N VAL A 169 18.73 5.71 -3.68
CA VAL A 169 18.96 7.05 -3.14
C VAL A 169 17.66 7.85 -3.17
N ILE A 170 17.61 8.89 -2.35
CA ILE A 170 16.47 9.82 -2.30
C ILE A 170 16.58 10.77 -3.50
N ASP A 171 15.52 10.81 -4.29
CA ASP A 171 15.35 11.72 -5.41
C ASP A 171 14.31 12.80 -5.07
N GLU A 172 14.43 14.00 -5.63
CA GLU A 172 13.51 15.11 -5.39
C GLU A 172 12.06 14.75 -5.76
N THR A 173 11.86 13.98 -6.85
CA THR A 173 10.54 13.49 -7.28
C THR A 173 9.91 12.53 -6.28
N ASN A 174 10.66 12.00 -5.32
CA ASN A 174 10.13 11.16 -4.26
C ASN A 174 9.42 11.95 -3.15
N LEU A 175 9.84 13.21 -2.92
CA LEU A 175 9.44 13.99 -1.75
C LEU A 175 7.94 14.28 -1.68
N GLN A 176 7.26 14.30 -2.81
CA GLN A 176 5.80 14.51 -2.89
C GLN A 176 4.98 13.38 -2.22
N ARG A 177 5.60 12.19 -1.93
CA ARG A 177 4.92 11.05 -1.32
C ARG A 177 5.75 10.30 -0.28
N GLN A 178 7.05 10.51 -0.22
CA GLN A 178 7.97 9.85 0.72
C GLN A 178 8.35 10.83 1.85
N VAL A 179 7.35 11.22 2.65
CA VAL A 179 7.41 12.31 3.64
C VAL A 179 8.33 12.07 4.86
N LEU A 180 9.00 10.94 4.92
CA LEU A 180 10.07 10.66 5.88
C LEU A 180 11.34 11.46 5.54
N TYR A 181 11.51 11.77 4.26
CA TYR A 181 12.67 12.45 3.69
C TYR A 181 12.36 13.92 3.42
N GLY A 182 13.40 14.75 3.47
CA GLY A 182 13.30 16.17 3.14
C GLY A 182 14.28 16.57 2.06
N THR A 183 14.19 17.81 1.58
CA THR A 183 15.05 18.34 0.50
C THR A 183 16.55 18.20 0.82
N LYS A 184 16.93 18.27 2.11
CA LYS A 184 18.32 18.09 2.53
C LYS A 184 18.84 16.65 2.44
N ASP A 185 17.93 15.70 2.27
CA ASP A 185 18.26 14.28 2.19
C ASP A 185 18.42 13.80 0.74
N VAL A 186 18.14 14.64 -0.27
CA VAL A 186 18.29 14.31 -1.70
C VAL A 186 19.73 13.86 -1.98
N GLY A 187 19.88 12.74 -2.68
CA GLY A 187 21.16 12.10 -2.99
C GLY A 187 21.69 11.16 -1.90
N ARG A 188 21.09 11.13 -0.70
CA ARG A 188 21.45 10.19 0.37
C ARG A 188 20.72 8.87 0.20
N LYS A 189 21.27 7.79 0.73
CA LYS A 189 20.62 6.46 0.72
C LYS A 189 19.36 6.47 1.57
N LYS A 190 18.24 5.94 1.05
CA LYS A 190 16.96 5.89 1.76
C LYS A 190 17.06 5.18 3.10
N ILE A 191 17.77 4.05 3.16
CA ILE A 191 17.91 3.24 4.38
C ILE A 191 18.71 3.96 5.49
N GLU A 192 19.72 4.78 5.15
CA GLU A 192 20.47 5.54 6.13
C GLU A 192 19.59 6.60 6.79
N VAL A 193 18.88 7.38 5.96
CA VAL A 193 17.98 8.41 6.46
C VAL A 193 16.82 7.80 7.23
N ALA A 194 16.25 6.69 6.76
CA ALA A 194 15.20 5.97 7.48
C ALA A 194 15.65 5.53 8.88
N LYS A 195 16.86 4.98 9.00
CA LYS A 195 17.46 4.60 10.30
C LYS A 195 17.63 5.80 11.23
N GLU A 196 18.12 6.93 10.72
CA GLU A 196 18.25 8.18 11.49
C GLU A 196 16.88 8.68 11.99
N ARG A 197 15.85 8.64 11.13
CA ARG A 197 14.49 9.06 11.48
C ARG A 197 13.87 8.14 12.52
N VAL A 198 14.06 6.83 12.42
CA VAL A 198 13.58 5.89 13.45
C VAL A 198 14.22 6.20 14.80
N ALA A 199 15.53 6.44 14.85
CA ALA A 199 16.21 6.82 16.10
C ALA A 199 15.65 8.10 16.71
N GLN A 200 15.22 9.08 15.88
CA GLN A 200 14.55 10.30 16.34
C GLN A 200 13.11 10.05 16.82
N ILE A 201 12.37 9.16 16.16
CA ILE A 201 10.99 8.79 16.54
C ILE A 201 11.03 7.96 17.82
N ASN A 202 11.84 6.91 17.85
CA ASN A 202 11.90 5.96 18.96
C ASN A 202 13.27 5.29 19.10
N PRO A 203 14.14 5.78 19.98
CA PRO A 203 15.49 5.24 20.16
C PRO A 203 15.52 3.82 20.76
N ASN A 204 14.37 3.28 21.21
CA ASN A 204 14.30 1.93 21.77
C ASN A 204 14.08 0.84 20.68
N VAL A 205 13.98 1.23 19.41
CA VAL A 205 13.80 0.31 18.29
C VAL A 205 15.14 0.00 17.64
N ASP A 206 15.48 -1.28 17.54
CA ASP A 206 16.65 -1.74 16.79
C ASP A 206 16.35 -1.74 15.29
N VAL A 207 17.12 -0.98 14.50
CA VAL A 207 16.96 -0.88 13.05
C VAL A 207 18.08 -1.58 12.33
N GLN A 208 17.74 -2.63 11.62
CA GLN A 208 18.64 -3.36 10.74
C GLN A 208 18.37 -2.96 9.28
N THR A 209 19.37 -2.38 8.64
CA THR A 209 19.30 -1.97 7.23
C THR A 209 19.97 -2.99 6.34
N HIS A 210 19.26 -3.39 5.27
CA HIS A 210 19.76 -4.27 4.24
C HIS A 210 19.88 -3.48 2.93
N GLU A 211 21.09 -2.98 2.65
CA GLU A 211 21.40 -2.23 1.42
C GLU A 211 21.59 -3.20 0.27
N THR A 212 20.47 -3.71 -0.23
CA THR A 212 20.51 -4.69 -1.32
C THR A 212 19.17 -4.69 -2.07
N ARG A 213 19.24 -5.11 -3.33
CA ARG A 213 18.05 -5.57 -4.06
C ARG A 213 17.68 -6.95 -3.52
N LEU A 214 16.40 -7.16 -3.23
CA LEU A 214 15.92 -8.48 -2.86
C LEU A 214 15.92 -9.39 -4.11
N THR A 215 16.56 -10.53 -4.02
CA THR A 215 16.70 -11.53 -5.09
C THR A 215 16.41 -12.92 -4.56
N SER A 216 16.30 -13.91 -5.45
CA SER A 216 16.11 -15.31 -5.06
C SER A 216 17.26 -15.85 -4.20
N ASP A 217 18.47 -15.29 -4.35
CA ASP A 217 19.66 -15.74 -3.63
C ASP A 217 19.67 -15.28 -2.16
N ASN A 218 19.06 -14.10 -1.86
CA ASN A 218 19.17 -13.49 -0.52
C ASN A 218 17.85 -13.42 0.25
N ALA A 219 16.71 -13.62 -0.42
CA ALA A 219 15.39 -13.36 0.18
C ALA A 219 15.12 -14.27 1.38
N LEU A 220 15.38 -15.59 1.28
CA LEU A 220 15.11 -16.52 2.38
C LEU A 220 15.94 -16.20 3.62
N ASP A 221 17.19 -15.82 3.45
CA ASP A 221 18.08 -15.50 4.56
C ASP A 221 17.67 -14.20 5.26
N ILE A 222 17.32 -13.17 4.48
CA ILE A 222 16.86 -11.89 5.04
C ILE A 222 15.51 -12.04 5.74
N LEU A 223 14.53 -12.70 5.11
CA LEU A 223 13.18 -12.80 5.63
C LEU A 223 13.06 -13.72 6.86
N ARG A 224 13.93 -14.71 7.00
CA ARG A 224 13.88 -15.74 8.05
C ARG A 224 13.82 -15.16 9.46
N ASP A 225 14.52 -14.07 9.69
CA ASP A 225 14.74 -13.51 11.03
C ASP A 225 13.61 -12.60 11.54
N TYR A 226 12.54 -12.42 10.75
CA TYR A 226 11.45 -11.51 11.09
C TYR A 226 10.12 -12.26 11.28
N ASP A 227 9.27 -11.78 12.20
CA ASP A 227 7.97 -12.39 12.51
C ASP A 227 6.92 -12.06 11.45
N VAL A 228 7.01 -10.89 10.84
CA VAL A 228 6.10 -10.40 9.79
C VAL A 228 6.90 -9.71 8.69
N VAL A 229 6.52 -9.95 7.44
CA VAL A 229 7.07 -9.27 6.27
C VAL A 229 6.02 -8.32 5.72
N ILE A 230 6.43 -7.12 5.34
CA ILE A 230 5.53 -6.09 4.84
C ILE A 230 6.02 -5.65 3.46
N ASP A 231 5.20 -5.91 2.46
CA ASP A 231 5.50 -5.59 1.07
C ASP A 231 5.15 -4.13 0.78
N GLY A 232 6.16 -3.29 0.69
CA GLY A 232 6.09 -1.88 0.29
C GLY A 232 6.60 -1.63 -1.13
N THR A 233 6.69 -2.68 -1.96
CA THR A 233 7.26 -2.62 -3.32
C THR A 233 6.24 -2.17 -4.36
N ASP A 234 6.75 -1.70 -5.49
CA ASP A 234 5.97 -1.18 -6.62
C ASP A 234 6.17 -1.98 -7.92
N ASN A 235 6.84 -3.13 -7.86
CA ASN A 235 7.13 -3.95 -9.03
C ASN A 235 6.70 -5.42 -8.85
N PHE A 236 6.31 -6.06 -9.93
CA PHE A 236 5.78 -7.43 -9.91
C PHE A 236 6.83 -8.49 -9.53
N PRO A 237 8.07 -8.48 -10.07
CA PRO A 237 9.08 -9.49 -9.70
C PRO A 237 9.29 -9.59 -8.19
N THR A 238 9.48 -8.45 -7.52
CA THR A 238 9.68 -8.43 -6.07
C THR A 238 8.43 -8.88 -5.31
N ARG A 239 7.22 -8.55 -5.77
CA ARG A 239 5.97 -9.03 -5.15
C ARG A 239 5.83 -10.53 -5.18
N TYR A 240 6.10 -11.17 -6.33
CA TYR A 240 6.07 -12.63 -6.43
C TYR A 240 7.16 -13.27 -5.61
N LEU A 241 8.37 -12.70 -5.62
CA LEU A 241 9.49 -13.15 -4.79
C LEU A 241 9.15 -13.10 -3.29
N VAL A 242 8.64 -11.97 -2.80
CA VAL A 242 8.24 -11.80 -1.38
C VAL A 242 7.13 -12.78 -1.01
N ASN A 243 6.11 -12.94 -1.89
CA ASN A 243 5.05 -13.92 -1.65
C ASN A 243 5.61 -15.32 -1.51
N ASP A 244 6.42 -15.76 -2.47
CA ASP A 244 6.91 -17.14 -2.50
C ASP A 244 7.86 -17.41 -1.32
N ALA A 245 8.76 -16.46 -1.03
CA ALA A 245 9.65 -16.56 0.13
C ALA A 245 8.85 -16.63 1.45
N THR A 246 7.80 -15.82 1.61
CA THR A 246 6.97 -15.86 2.83
C THR A 246 6.13 -17.13 2.94
N VAL A 247 5.67 -17.71 1.83
CA VAL A 247 5.00 -19.02 1.83
C VAL A 247 5.98 -20.12 2.24
N LEU A 248 7.18 -20.17 1.66
CA LEU A 248 8.20 -21.16 1.98
C LEU A 248 8.67 -21.08 3.44
N LEU A 249 8.78 -19.86 3.98
CA LEU A 249 9.15 -19.61 5.38
C LEU A 249 7.96 -19.68 6.36
N ASN A 250 6.75 -19.92 5.86
CA ASN A 250 5.51 -19.90 6.65
C ASN A 250 5.33 -18.62 7.46
N LYS A 251 5.50 -17.47 6.82
CA LYS A 251 5.36 -16.13 7.42
C LYS A 251 4.20 -15.35 6.82
N PRO A 252 3.55 -14.47 7.60
CA PRO A 252 2.56 -13.54 7.04
C PRO A 252 3.25 -12.46 6.20
N ASN A 253 2.67 -12.16 5.04
CA ASN A 253 3.02 -11.05 4.17
C ASN A 253 1.90 -10.02 4.18
N VAL A 254 2.19 -8.82 4.67
CA VAL A 254 1.24 -7.70 4.67
C VAL A 254 1.42 -6.91 3.38
N TYR A 255 0.50 -7.11 2.47
CA TYR A 255 0.50 -6.56 1.12
C TYR A 255 -0.13 -5.18 1.04
N GLY A 256 0.48 -4.30 0.27
CA GLY A 256 -0.07 -3.01 -0.15
C GLY A 256 0.24 -2.71 -1.61
N SER A 257 -0.68 -2.06 -2.30
CA SER A 257 -0.49 -1.58 -3.66
C SER A 257 -1.22 -0.27 -3.87
N ILE A 258 -0.64 0.59 -4.70
CA ILE A 258 -1.21 1.89 -5.04
C ILE A 258 -1.05 2.16 -6.53
N PHE A 259 -2.05 2.78 -7.11
CA PHE A 259 -2.01 3.24 -8.49
C PHE A 259 -2.95 4.43 -8.68
N ARG A 260 -2.46 5.57 -9.17
CA ARG A 260 -3.22 6.80 -9.37
C ARG A 260 -3.98 7.23 -8.10
N PHE A 261 -5.27 6.92 -8.00
CA PHE A 261 -6.16 7.23 -6.88
C PHE A 261 -6.66 5.97 -6.15
N GLU A 262 -6.24 4.78 -6.58
CA GLU A 262 -6.68 3.52 -6.00
C GLU A 262 -5.59 2.90 -5.14
N GLY A 263 -5.98 2.38 -3.98
CA GLY A 263 -5.14 1.64 -3.07
C GLY A 263 -5.71 0.26 -2.75
N GLN A 264 -4.84 -0.70 -2.53
CA GLN A 264 -5.22 -2.06 -2.14
C GLN A 264 -4.39 -2.52 -0.96
N ALA A 265 -5.02 -3.26 -0.03
CA ALA A 265 -4.33 -3.89 1.09
C ALA A 265 -4.91 -5.27 1.39
N SER A 266 -4.05 -6.19 1.78
CA SER A 266 -4.43 -7.57 2.19
C SER A 266 -3.35 -8.16 3.10
N VAL A 267 -3.64 -9.30 3.70
CA VAL A 267 -2.63 -10.14 4.37
C VAL A 267 -2.62 -11.51 3.72
N PHE A 268 -1.52 -11.86 3.10
CA PHE A 268 -1.28 -13.17 2.52
C PHE A 268 -0.55 -14.06 3.52
N PHE A 269 -1.21 -15.13 3.97
CA PHE A 269 -0.62 -16.07 4.91
C PHE A 269 -1.11 -17.49 4.60
N ALA A 270 -0.30 -18.24 3.88
CA ALA A 270 -0.65 -19.55 3.32
C ALA A 270 -1.13 -20.58 4.36
N ALA A 271 -0.67 -20.48 5.61
CA ALA A 271 -1.13 -21.35 6.70
C ALA A 271 -2.58 -21.08 7.13
N LYS A 272 -3.10 -19.87 6.91
CA LYS A 272 -4.43 -19.44 7.40
C LYS A 272 -5.38 -18.98 6.31
N GLY A 273 -4.89 -18.80 5.07
CA GLY A 273 -5.69 -18.28 3.98
C GLY A 273 -4.97 -18.32 2.62
N PRO A 274 -5.38 -17.47 1.67
CA PRO A 274 -4.74 -17.38 0.36
C PRO A 274 -3.35 -16.74 0.44
N CYS A 275 -2.50 -17.02 -0.55
CA CYS A 275 -1.29 -16.28 -0.85
C CYS A 275 -1.55 -15.32 -2.04
N TYR A 276 -0.56 -14.49 -2.39
CA TYR A 276 -0.67 -13.54 -3.51
C TYR A 276 -0.97 -14.25 -4.85
N ARG A 277 -0.35 -15.43 -5.11
CA ARG A 277 -0.62 -16.22 -6.32
C ARG A 277 -2.03 -16.82 -6.37
N CYS A 278 -2.75 -16.93 -5.25
CA CYS A 278 -4.16 -17.30 -5.26
C CYS A 278 -5.04 -16.22 -5.88
N LEU A 279 -4.64 -14.95 -5.79
CA LEU A 279 -5.33 -13.80 -6.38
C LEU A 279 -4.78 -13.50 -7.78
N TYR A 280 -3.47 -13.47 -7.94
CA TYR A 280 -2.76 -13.17 -9.18
C TYR A 280 -1.85 -14.34 -9.53
N ALA A 281 -2.40 -15.31 -10.28
CA ALA A 281 -1.67 -16.54 -10.63
C ALA A 281 -0.44 -16.26 -11.49
N GLU A 282 -0.57 -15.28 -12.40
CA GLU A 282 0.46 -14.85 -13.36
C GLU A 282 0.58 -13.31 -13.36
N PRO A 283 1.78 -12.79 -13.63
CA PRO A 283 1.96 -11.36 -13.78
C PRO A 283 1.29 -10.88 -15.09
N PRO A 284 0.87 -9.59 -15.14
CA PRO A 284 0.45 -9.01 -16.40
C PRO A 284 1.64 -8.97 -17.38
N PRO A 285 1.39 -9.09 -18.69
CA PRO A 285 2.44 -8.90 -19.70
C PRO A 285 3.20 -7.60 -19.47
N PRO A 286 4.52 -7.58 -19.71
CA PRO A 286 5.35 -6.38 -19.54
C PRO A 286 4.74 -5.17 -20.25
N GLY A 287 4.63 -4.05 -19.55
CA GLY A 287 4.11 -2.78 -20.08
C GLY A 287 2.60 -2.66 -20.26
N LEU A 288 1.83 -3.70 -19.91
CA LEU A 288 0.35 -3.59 -19.91
C LEU A 288 -0.13 -2.75 -18.71
N VAL A 289 0.56 -2.86 -17.57
CA VAL A 289 0.28 -2.06 -16.37
C VAL A 289 1.42 -1.08 -16.18
N PRO A 290 1.18 0.24 -16.32
CA PRO A 290 2.21 1.24 -16.13
C PRO A 290 2.68 1.26 -14.68
N SER A 291 3.95 1.58 -14.46
CA SER A 291 4.51 1.83 -13.13
C SER A 291 3.94 3.10 -12.49
N CYS A 292 4.15 3.30 -11.18
CA CYS A 292 3.78 4.56 -10.52
C CYS A 292 4.51 5.79 -11.12
N ALA A 293 5.70 5.58 -11.67
CA ALA A 293 6.46 6.64 -12.35
C ALA A 293 5.84 7.04 -13.69
N GLU A 294 5.13 6.12 -14.34
CA GLU A 294 4.47 6.35 -15.63
C GLU A 294 3.00 6.75 -15.47
N GLY A 295 2.29 6.09 -14.55
CA GLY A 295 0.86 6.29 -14.33
C GLY A 295 0.52 7.45 -13.39
N GLY A 296 1.49 7.91 -12.61
CA GLY A 296 1.29 8.86 -11.51
C GLY A 296 0.67 8.22 -10.27
N VAL A 297 0.77 8.93 -9.15
CA VAL A 297 0.15 8.52 -7.87
C VAL A 297 -0.16 9.74 -7.01
N LEU A 298 -1.34 9.79 -6.43
CA LEU A 298 -1.70 10.81 -5.43
C LEU A 298 -0.80 10.67 -4.19
N GLY A 299 -0.05 11.72 -3.84
CA GLY A 299 1.01 11.65 -2.83
C GLY A 299 0.56 11.22 -1.43
N VAL A 300 -0.69 11.47 -1.04
CA VAL A 300 -1.24 11.02 0.24
C VAL A 300 -1.63 9.53 0.24
N LEU A 301 -1.85 8.94 -0.93
CA LEU A 301 -2.36 7.56 -1.05
C LEU A 301 -1.44 6.52 -0.39
N PRO A 302 -0.10 6.53 -0.59
CA PRO A 302 0.78 5.60 0.12
C PRO A 302 0.74 5.80 1.64
N GLY A 303 0.49 7.03 2.13
CA GLY A 303 0.28 7.30 3.55
C GLY A 303 -0.93 6.55 4.11
N ILE A 304 -2.05 6.55 3.39
CA ILE A 304 -3.28 5.84 3.80
C ILE A 304 -3.06 4.33 3.77
N VAL A 305 -2.61 3.79 2.62
CA VAL A 305 -2.43 2.34 2.44
C VAL A 305 -1.34 1.78 3.36
N GLY A 306 -0.20 2.46 3.49
CA GLY A 306 0.88 2.03 4.39
C GLY A 306 0.48 2.12 5.87
N SER A 307 -0.40 3.04 6.26
CA SER A 307 -0.98 3.06 7.62
C SER A 307 -1.92 1.89 7.87
N ILE A 308 -2.68 1.45 6.85
CA ILE A 308 -3.47 0.22 6.91
C ILE A 308 -2.54 -1.00 7.06
N GLN A 309 -1.47 -1.07 6.25
CA GLN A 309 -0.47 -2.15 6.38
C GLN A 309 0.17 -2.15 7.78
N ALA A 310 0.54 -0.99 8.34
CA ALA A 310 1.09 -0.89 9.70
C ALA A 310 0.10 -1.43 10.74
N SER A 311 -1.20 -1.10 10.60
CA SER A 311 -2.26 -1.60 11.49
C SER A 311 -2.41 -3.12 11.40
N GLU A 312 -2.35 -3.70 10.19
CA GLU A 312 -2.39 -5.15 10.00
C GLU A 312 -1.18 -5.84 10.60
N ALA A 313 0.03 -5.29 10.41
CA ALA A 313 1.25 -5.81 11.02
C ALA A 313 1.16 -5.80 12.55
N ILE A 314 0.69 -4.72 13.15
CA ILE A 314 0.49 -4.61 14.61
C ILE A 314 -0.54 -5.65 15.09
N LYS A 315 -1.67 -5.82 14.41
CA LYS A 315 -2.67 -6.85 14.75
C LYS A 315 -2.09 -8.27 14.72
N ILE A 316 -1.31 -8.58 13.67
CA ILE A 316 -0.62 -9.86 13.54
C ILE A 316 0.34 -10.08 14.70
N LEU A 317 1.19 -9.11 15.00
CA LEU A 317 2.18 -9.19 16.07
C LEU A 317 1.51 -9.32 17.44
N LEU A 318 0.43 -8.59 17.68
CA LEU A 318 -0.36 -8.72 18.91
C LEU A 318 -1.16 -10.04 18.98
N GLY A 319 -1.52 -10.61 17.84
CA GLY A 319 -2.47 -11.71 17.74
C GLY A 319 -3.89 -11.27 18.17
N LYS A 320 -4.29 -10.06 17.80
CA LYS A 320 -5.55 -9.42 18.17
C LYS A 320 -6.27 -8.85 16.95
N GLY A 321 -7.59 -8.80 17.05
CA GLY A 321 -8.47 -8.28 16.01
C GLY A 321 -8.55 -9.19 14.78
N ASP A 322 -9.42 -8.79 13.84
CA ASP A 322 -9.62 -9.49 12.57
C ASP A 322 -8.67 -8.93 11.52
N THR A 323 -7.74 -9.75 11.07
CA THR A 323 -6.78 -9.37 10.03
C THR A 323 -7.39 -9.48 8.64
N LEU A 324 -6.77 -8.85 7.65
CA LEU A 324 -7.17 -8.95 6.24
C LEU A 324 -6.80 -10.31 5.58
N ILE A 325 -6.56 -11.37 6.36
CA ILE A 325 -6.36 -12.72 5.80
C ILE A 325 -7.65 -13.18 5.12
N GLY A 326 -7.58 -13.51 3.83
CA GLY A 326 -8.75 -13.91 3.03
C GLY A 326 -9.65 -12.77 2.62
N ARG A 327 -9.18 -11.51 2.74
CA ARG A 327 -9.89 -10.29 2.38
C ARG A 327 -8.96 -9.34 1.61
N LEU A 328 -9.47 -8.71 0.56
CA LEU A 328 -8.80 -7.61 -0.14
C LEU A 328 -9.58 -6.32 0.13
N LEU A 329 -8.94 -5.38 0.76
CA LEU A 329 -9.47 -4.03 0.92
C LEU A 329 -9.05 -3.20 -0.29
N VAL A 330 -10.03 -2.59 -0.97
CA VAL A 330 -9.85 -1.67 -2.10
C VAL A 330 -10.32 -0.29 -1.67
N PHE A 331 -9.45 0.70 -1.78
CA PHE A 331 -9.71 2.10 -1.45
C PHE A 331 -9.72 2.95 -2.71
N ASP A 332 -10.77 3.69 -2.93
CA ASP A 332 -10.91 4.71 -3.98
C ASP A 332 -10.83 6.10 -3.35
N ALA A 333 -9.71 6.79 -3.55
CA ALA A 333 -9.46 8.11 -2.94
C ALA A 333 -10.30 9.24 -3.58
N LEU A 334 -10.77 9.07 -4.82
CA LEU A 334 -11.66 10.06 -5.46
C LEU A 334 -13.07 10.03 -4.87
N ARG A 335 -13.54 8.84 -4.50
CA ARG A 335 -14.87 8.63 -3.90
C ARG A 335 -14.84 8.51 -2.39
N MET A 336 -13.65 8.40 -1.79
CA MET A 336 -13.46 8.11 -0.35
C MET A 336 -14.21 6.86 0.11
N THR A 337 -14.20 5.82 -0.72
CA THR A 337 -14.90 4.56 -0.43
C THR A 337 -13.92 3.42 -0.21
N PHE A 338 -14.26 2.57 0.76
CA PHE A 338 -13.59 1.30 0.99
C PHE A 338 -14.52 0.17 0.58
N ARG A 339 -14.00 -0.77 -0.21
CA ARG A 339 -14.69 -2.01 -0.54
C ARG A 339 -13.87 -3.19 -0.07
N GLU A 340 -14.52 -4.17 0.50
CA GLU A 340 -13.89 -5.41 0.91
C GLU A 340 -14.32 -6.55 -0.01
N LEU A 341 -13.35 -7.25 -0.59
CA LEU A 341 -13.56 -8.41 -1.45
C LEU A 341 -13.07 -9.67 -0.74
N LYS A 342 -13.87 -10.72 -0.75
CA LYS A 342 -13.51 -12.01 -0.16
C LYS A 342 -12.53 -12.76 -1.06
N LEU A 343 -11.37 -13.11 -0.53
CA LEU A 343 -10.37 -13.94 -1.20
C LEU A 343 -10.45 -15.38 -0.73
N ARG A 344 -10.35 -16.31 -1.66
CA ARG A 344 -10.32 -17.76 -1.37
C ARG A 344 -8.96 -18.34 -1.74
N LYS A 345 -8.51 -19.31 -0.94
CA LYS A 345 -7.32 -20.09 -1.28
C LYS A 345 -7.62 -20.95 -2.52
N ASN A 346 -6.73 -20.88 -3.51
CA ASN A 346 -6.81 -21.70 -4.70
C ASN A 346 -6.19 -23.09 -4.41
N PRO A 347 -6.95 -24.19 -4.50
CA PRO A 347 -6.42 -25.55 -4.30
C PRO A 347 -5.31 -25.92 -5.29
N GLU A 348 -5.32 -25.32 -6.50
CA GLU A 348 -4.34 -25.54 -7.57
C GLU A 348 -3.21 -24.51 -7.58
N CYS A 349 -3.13 -23.66 -6.54
CA CYS A 349 -2.07 -22.67 -6.45
C CYS A 349 -0.68 -23.34 -6.52
N PRO A 350 0.22 -22.88 -7.40
CA PRO A 350 1.50 -23.57 -7.64
C PRO A 350 2.44 -23.54 -6.44
N ILE A 351 2.22 -22.68 -5.43
CA ILE A 351 3.09 -22.62 -4.25
C ILE A 351 2.37 -22.97 -2.95
N CYS A 352 1.09 -22.64 -2.79
CA CYS A 352 0.38 -22.89 -1.52
C CYS A 352 -0.81 -23.84 -1.65
N GLY A 353 -1.06 -24.38 -2.85
CA GLY A 353 -2.15 -25.33 -3.12
C GLY A 353 -1.91 -26.72 -2.53
N SER A 354 -2.78 -27.67 -2.91
CA SER A 354 -2.72 -29.06 -2.42
C SER A 354 -1.50 -29.83 -2.94
N ASN A 355 -1.05 -29.51 -4.16
CA ASN A 355 0.10 -30.15 -4.80
C ASN A 355 1.05 -29.06 -5.36
N PRO A 356 1.84 -28.38 -4.50
CA PRO A 356 2.65 -27.27 -4.95
C PRO A 356 3.79 -27.75 -5.86
N THR A 357 3.97 -27.05 -6.99
CA THR A 357 5.04 -27.25 -7.96
C THR A 357 6.25 -26.36 -7.66
N ILE A 358 6.03 -25.17 -7.10
CA ILE A 358 7.11 -24.24 -6.68
C ILE A 358 7.54 -24.65 -5.26
N LYS A 359 8.76 -25.18 -5.13
CA LYS A 359 9.35 -25.63 -3.85
C LYS A 359 10.58 -24.83 -3.45
N GLU A 360 11.09 -24.02 -4.33
CA GLU A 360 12.22 -23.11 -4.16
C GLU A 360 11.96 -21.80 -4.90
N LEU A 361 12.74 -20.77 -4.64
CA LEU A 361 12.62 -19.50 -5.33
C LEU A 361 13.10 -19.65 -6.78
N ILE A 362 12.41 -18.96 -7.70
CA ILE A 362 12.65 -19.01 -9.14
C ILE A 362 13.28 -17.70 -9.64
N ASP A 363 13.59 -17.59 -10.93
CA ASP A 363 13.90 -16.29 -11.56
C ASP A 363 12.61 -15.50 -11.80
N TYR A 364 12.38 -14.47 -10.97
CA TYR A 364 11.16 -13.66 -11.02
C TYR A 364 11.20 -12.59 -12.12
N GLU A 365 12.38 -12.23 -12.62
CA GLU A 365 12.49 -11.34 -13.78
C GLU A 365 12.11 -12.08 -15.06
N GLU A 366 12.58 -13.33 -15.22
CA GLU A 366 12.15 -14.20 -16.31
C GLU A 366 10.65 -14.52 -16.21
N PHE A 367 10.17 -14.91 -15.03
CA PHE A 367 8.76 -15.21 -14.79
C PHE A 367 7.83 -14.04 -15.12
N CYS A 368 8.25 -12.79 -14.87
CA CYS A 368 7.51 -11.59 -15.22
C CYS A 368 7.78 -11.10 -16.66
N GLY A 369 8.52 -11.86 -17.47
CA GLY A 369 8.83 -11.54 -18.85
C GLY A 369 9.80 -10.36 -19.02
N LEU A 370 10.55 -10.00 -17.98
CA LEU A 370 11.56 -8.92 -18.05
C LEU A 370 12.94 -9.46 -18.53
N ARG A 371 13.17 -10.77 -18.43
CA ARG A 371 14.28 -11.51 -19.04
C ARG A 371 13.70 -12.55 -20.00
N GLY A 372 13.14 -12.11 -21.09
CA GLY A 372 12.88 -12.98 -22.25
C GLY A 372 14.13 -13.07 -23.14
N PRO A 373 14.17 -13.93 -24.20
CA PRO A 373 15.13 -13.76 -25.29
C PRO A 373 14.96 -12.30 -25.72
N SER A 374 15.94 -11.51 -25.38
CA SER A 374 15.87 -10.06 -25.34
C SER A 374 15.22 -9.54 -26.60
N GLU A 375 14.00 -8.98 -26.51
CA GLU A 375 13.60 -7.90 -27.37
C GLU A 375 14.45 -6.64 -27.05
N GLN A 376 15.75 -6.83 -26.81
CA GLN A 376 16.69 -5.73 -26.88
C GLN A 376 16.65 -5.29 -28.33
N VAL A 377 16.19 -4.07 -28.52
CA VAL A 377 16.37 -3.41 -29.81
C VAL A 377 17.83 -3.56 -30.14
N GLY A 378 18.16 -4.28 -31.23
CA GLY A 378 19.56 -4.47 -31.63
C GLY A 378 20.26 -3.10 -31.71
N ASP A 379 21.54 -3.03 -31.40
CA ASP A 379 22.30 -1.76 -31.35
C ASP A 379 22.13 -0.93 -32.62
N GLU A 380 21.91 -1.57 -33.77
CA GLU A 380 21.65 -0.95 -35.06
C GLU A 380 20.31 -0.19 -35.10
N PHE A 381 19.35 -0.51 -34.21
CA PHE A 381 18.05 0.15 -34.11
C PHE A 381 17.95 1.02 -32.86
N GLN A 382 19.08 1.41 -32.30
CA GLN A 382 19.18 2.35 -31.20
C GLN A 382 19.82 3.65 -31.71
N ILE A 383 19.48 4.77 -31.10
CA ILE A 383 20.09 6.05 -31.31
C ILE A 383 20.25 6.76 -29.96
N SER A 384 21.44 7.32 -29.70
CA SER A 384 21.66 8.12 -28.50
C SER A 384 21.10 9.55 -28.67
N ALA A 385 20.96 10.28 -27.58
CA ALA A 385 20.55 11.67 -27.58
C ALA A 385 21.53 12.53 -28.40
N ASP A 386 22.85 12.31 -28.25
CA ASP A 386 23.88 13.04 -29.01
C ASP A 386 23.77 12.77 -30.52
N GLN A 387 23.63 11.50 -30.92
CA GLN A 387 23.49 11.14 -32.34
C GLN A 387 22.21 11.71 -32.98
N LEU A 388 21.10 11.74 -32.20
CA LEU A 388 19.88 12.38 -32.67
C LEU A 388 20.08 13.89 -32.83
N LYS A 389 20.73 14.53 -31.87
CA LYS A 389 21.06 15.98 -31.95
C LYS A 389 21.90 16.30 -33.17
N GLU A 390 22.97 15.54 -33.43
CA GLU A 390 23.80 15.71 -34.63
C GLU A 390 23.00 15.62 -35.93
N LYS A 391 22.07 14.66 -36.03
CA LYS A 391 21.18 14.52 -37.19
C LYS A 391 20.28 15.73 -37.37
N LEU A 392 19.64 16.19 -36.28
CA LEU A 392 18.76 17.37 -36.33
C LEU A 392 19.52 18.62 -36.73
N ASP A 393 20.73 18.84 -36.21
CA ASP A 393 21.59 19.98 -36.54
C ASP A 393 22.10 19.94 -37.99
N ALA A 394 22.29 18.73 -38.54
CA ALA A 394 22.65 18.53 -39.94
C ALA A 394 21.46 18.69 -40.93
N GLY A 395 20.27 19.00 -40.42
CA GLY A 395 19.04 19.11 -41.22
C GLY A 395 18.45 17.78 -41.68
N GLN A 396 18.95 16.66 -41.14
CA GLN A 396 18.40 15.33 -41.37
C GLN A 396 17.33 15.04 -40.31
N ALA A 397 16.13 15.62 -40.48
CA ALA A 397 15.06 15.49 -39.48
C ALA A 397 14.29 14.17 -39.67
N PRO A 398 14.52 13.12 -38.83
CA PRO A 398 13.67 11.94 -38.81
C PRO A 398 12.29 12.30 -38.27
N VAL A 399 11.30 11.47 -38.55
CA VAL A 399 10.00 11.56 -37.87
C VAL A 399 10.20 11.19 -36.39
N LEU A 400 9.95 12.13 -35.48
CA LEU A 400 10.00 11.90 -34.04
C LEU A 400 8.64 11.42 -33.58
N LEU A 401 8.58 10.18 -33.06
CA LEU A 401 7.35 9.55 -32.60
C LEU A 401 7.36 9.44 -31.07
N ASP A 402 6.54 10.26 -30.41
CA ASP A 402 6.34 10.21 -28.97
C ASP A 402 5.24 9.21 -28.63
N VAL A 403 5.59 8.15 -27.89
CA VAL A 403 4.65 7.10 -27.53
C VAL A 403 4.17 7.22 -26.08
N ARG A 404 4.36 8.39 -25.46
CA ARG A 404 3.90 8.71 -24.11
C ARG A 404 2.41 9.08 -24.11
N GLU A 405 1.90 9.31 -22.90
CA GLU A 405 0.53 9.78 -22.69
C GLU A 405 0.41 11.30 -22.94
N PRO A 406 -0.80 11.81 -23.30
CA PRO A 406 -1.02 13.24 -23.52
C PRO A 406 -0.59 14.13 -22.34
N THR A 407 -0.76 13.67 -21.12
CA THR A 407 -0.36 14.39 -19.90
C THR A 407 1.16 14.53 -19.78
N GLU A 408 1.93 13.52 -20.23
CA GLU A 408 3.39 13.59 -20.30
C GLU A 408 3.87 14.56 -21.39
N TRP A 409 3.16 14.59 -22.52
CA TRP A 409 3.40 15.51 -23.64
C TRP A 409 3.21 16.98 -23.26
N GLU A 410 2.26 17.29 -22.37
CA GLU A 410 2.03 18.64 -21.85
C GLU A 410 3.17 19.15 -20.99
N ILE A 411 3.91 18.26 -20.30
CA ILE A 411 5.04 18.64 -19.44
C ILE A 411 6.26 19.01 -20.27
N ALA A 412 6.65 18.15 -21.21
CA ALA A 412 7.80 18.34 -22.08
C ALA A 412 7.63 17.52 -23.34
N ARG A 413 8.21 17.95 -24.46
CA ARG A 413 8.23 17.22 -25.75
C ARG A 413 9.38 17.69 -26.61
N LEU A 414 9.79 16.84 -27.52
CA LEU A 414 10.72 17.24 -28.58
C LEU A 414 9.97 18.03 -29.66
N ASP A 415 10.61 19.05 -30.20
CA ASP A 415 10.03 19.87 -31.27
C ASP A 415 9.68 19.02 -32.50
N ASN A 416 8.53 19.32 -33.11
CA ASN A 416 8.00 18.63 -34.30
C ASN A 416 7.72 17.14 -34.12
N ALA A 417 7.65 16.62 -32.88
CA ALA A 417 7.29 15.24 -32.63
C ALA A 417 5.79 14.99 -32.86
N ILE A 418 5.45 13.75 -33.20
CA ILE A 418 4.09 13.27 -33.37
C ILE A 418 3.72 12.48 -32.11
N LEU A 419 2.65 12.87 -31.41
CA LEU A 419 2.13 12.12 -30.28
C LEU A 419 1.26 10.95 -30.76
N MET A 420 1.68 9.74 -30.40
CA MET A 420 0.92 8.52 -30.65
C MET A 420 1.10 7.55 -29.48
N PRO A 421 0.30 7.67 -28.41
CA PRO A 421 0.40 6.82 -27.24
C PRO A 421 0.50 5.33 -27.58
N VAL A 422 1.27 4.56 -26.78
CA VAL A 422 1.52 3.12 -27.00
C VAL A 422 0.26 2.35 -27.40
N ALA A 423 -0.86 2.59 -26.70
CA ALA A 423 -2.13 1.91 -26.97
C ALA A 423 -2.75 2.27 -28.34
N GLN A 424 -2.39 3.40 -28.93
CA GLN A 424 -2.91 3.87 -30.22
C GLN A 424 -2.06 3.42 -31.40
N VAL A 425 -0.79 3.07 -31.18
CA VAL A 425 0.14 2.72 -32.28
C VAL A 425 -0.42 1.60 -33.16
N PRO A 426 -0.95 0.48 -32.65
CA PRO A 426 -1.47 -0.59 -33.52
C PRO A 426 -2.60 -0.15 -34.45
N THR A 427 -3.42 0.80 -34.03
CA THR A 427 -4.58 1.29 -34.81
C THR A 427 -4.23 2.45 -35.74
N ARG A 428 -3.15 3.18 -35.43
CA ARG A 428 -2.72 4.38 -36.16
C ARG A 428 -1.42 4.20 -36.96
N VAL A 429 -0.88 3.00 -37.00
CA VAL A 429 0.38 2.68 -37.69
C VAL A 429 0.33 3.10 -39.18
N ASN A 430 -0.85 3.10 -39.80
CA ASN A 430 -1.03 3.53 -41.17
C ASN A 430 -0.80 5.04 -41.42
N GLU A 431 -0.67 5.85 -40.36
CA GLU A 431 -0.30 7.26 -40.44
C GLU A 431 1.23 7.43 -40.65
N LEU A 432 2.00 6.35 -40.44
CA LEU A 432 3.44 6.31 -40.57
C LEU A 432 3.84 5.71 -41.95
N SER A 433 4.92 6.21 -42.53
CA SER A 433 5.46 5.69 -43.78
C SER A 433 6.67 4.79 -43.51
N THR A 434 6.70 3.59 -44.09
CA THR A 434 7.86 2.68 -44.03
C THR A 434 9.10 3.22 -44.75
N ALA A 435 8.95 4.26 -45.61
CA ALA A 435 10.04 4.91 -46.31
C ALA A 435 10.81 5.90 -45.43
N ASP A 436 10.15 6.45 -44.38
CA ASP A 436 10.69 7.47 -43.50
C ASP A 436 11.66 6.87 -42.47
N GLU A 437 12.64 7.68 -42.06
CA GLU A 437 13.40 7.39 -40.84
C GLU A 437 12.59 7.85 -39.63
N ILE A 438 12.32 6.94 -38.69
CA ILE A 438 11.50 7.20 -37.51
C ILE A 438 12.35 6.99 -36.27
N VAL A 439 12.35 7.96 -35.38
CA VAL A 439 12.92 7.82 -34.01
C VAL A 439 11.77 7.81 -33.02
N VAL A 440 11.58 6.67 -32.40
CA VAL A 440 10.55 6.47 -31.36
C VAL A 440 11.14 6.81 -30.01
N TYR A 441 10.45 7.61 -29.22
CA TYR A 441 10.88 7.92 -27.88
C TYR A 441 9.73 7.84 -26.86
N CYS A 442 10.11 7.57 -25.62
CA CYS A 442 9.23 7.69 -24.46
C CYS A 442 9.98 8.40 -23.33
N LYS A 443 9.60 8.20 -22.08
CA LYS A 443 10.31 8.81 -20.94
C LYS A 443 11.75 8.29 -20.83
N THR A 444 11.95 6.96 -20.76
CA THR A 444 13.23 6.31 -20.43
C THR A 444 13.76 5.36 -21.53
N GLY A 445 13.09 5.27 -22.69
CA GLY A 445 13.47 4.36 -23.77
C GLY A 445 12.79 2.98 -23.73
N ALA A 446 12.16 2.58 -22.64
CA ALA A 446 11.59 1.24 -22.47
C ALA A 446 10.31 1.00 -23.29
N ARG A 447 9.32 1.91 -23.21
CA ARG A 447 8.07 1.84 -24.01
C ARG A 447 8.37 1.97 -25.50
N SER A 448 9.24 2.92 -25.85
CA SER A 448 9.63 3.17 -27.24
C SER A 448 10.42 2.01 -27.84
N GLY A 449 11.25 1.30 -27.06
CA GLY A 449 11.94 0.10 -27.52
C GLY A 449 10.98 -1.00 -27.99
N ARG A 450 9.89 -1.24 -27.24
CA ARG A 450 8.85 -2.19 -27.66
C ARG A 450 8.12 -1.76 -28.92
N ILE A 451 7.78 -0.48 -29.03
CA ILE A 451 7.15 0.05 -30.25
C ILE A 451 8.11 0.00 -31.44
N THR A 452 9.40 0.23 -31.22
CA THR A 452 10.42 0.05 -32.27
C THR A 452 10.42 -1.40 -32.80
N ASN A 453 10.42 -2.40 -31.94
CA ASN A 453 10.34 -3.80 -32.35
C ASN A 453 9.02 -4.12 -33.06
N PHE A 454 7.88 -3.66 -32.54
CA PHE A 454 6.59 -3.82 -33.17
C PHE A 454 6.55 -3.21 -34.61
N LEU A 455 7.06 -2.00 -34.79
CA LEU A 455 7.13 -1.38 -36.10
C LEU A 455 8.07 -2.13 -37.07
N ARG A 456 9.18 -2.70 -36.56
CA ARG A 456 10.08 -3.55 -37.36
C ARG A 456 9.40 -4.83 -37.85
N GLU A 457 8.62 -5.49 -37.04
CA GLU A 457 7.81 -6.64 -37.42
C GLU A 457 6.81 -6.30 -38.53
N LEU A 458 6.32 -5.06 -38.56
CA LEU A 458 5.45 -4.54 -39.63
C LEU A 458 6.20 -4.04 -40.86
N GLY A 459 7.54 -4.18 -40.88
CA GLY A 459 8.36 -3.88 -42.08
C GLY A 459 9.00 -2.49 -42.10
N PHE A 460 8.92 -1.73 -41.00
CA PHE A 460 9.64 -0.44 -40.86
C PHE A 460 11.14 -0.69 -40.64
N ARG A 461 11.96 -0.53 -41.66
CA ARG A 461 13.40 -0.87 -41.59
C ARG A 461 14.27 0.26 -41.04
N LYS A 462 13.81 1.52 -41.09
CA LYS A 462 14.54 2.71 -40.66
C LYS A 462 14.00 3.26 -39.31
N VAL A 463 13.49 2.40 -38.46
CA VAL A 463 12.98 2.81 -37.15
C VAL A 463 14.04 2.58 -36.06
N LYS A 464 14.21 3.57 -35.18
CA LYS A 464 15.17 3.55 -34.08
C LYS A 464 14.51 3.94 -32.76
N ASN A 465 14.99 3.35 -31.66
CA ASN A 465 14.63 3.72 -30.30
C ASN A 465 15.60 4.77 -29.76
N LEU A 466 15.12 5.88 -29.23
CA LEU A 466 15.94 6.83 -28.47
C LEU A 466 16.30 6.22 -27.12
N VAL A 467 17.59 5.90 -26.96
CA VAL A 467 18.13 5.36 -25.68
C VAL A 467 17.95 6.41 -24.58
N GLY A 468 17.54 5.99 -23.39
CA GLY A 468 17.27 6.89 -22.27
C GLY A 468 16.04 7.80 -22.44
N GLY A 469 15.43 7.82 -23.64
CA GLY A 469 14.22 8.60 -23.93
C GLY A 469 14.40 10.10 -23.77
N ILE A 470 13.29 10.80 -23.46
CA ILE A 470 13.30 12.25 -23.25
C ILE A 470 14.05 12.66 -21.97
N ASP A 471 14.17 11.77 -20.98
CA ASP A 471 14.91 12.05 -19.76
C ASP A 471 16.40 12.24 -20.06
N GLU A 472 17.01 11.35 -20.86
CA GLU A 472 18.42 11.49 -21.27
C GLU A 472 18.62 12.66 -22.24
N TRP A 473 17.65 12.91 -23.12
CA TRP A 473 17.65 14.11 -23.96
C TRP A 473 17.69 15.40 -23.13
N ALA A 474 16.78 15.51 -22.15
CA ALA A 474 16.74 16.66 -21.24
C ALA A 474 18.05 16.83 -20.45
N GLU A 475 18.65 15.72 -19.98
CA GLU A 475 19.88 15.77 -19.21
C GLU A 475 21.09 16.23 -20.02
N ARG A 476 21.20 15.75 -21.26
CA ARG A 476 22.42 15.93 -22.06
C ARG A 476 22.34 17.06 -23.09
N ILE A 477 21.15 17.29 -23.63
CA ILE A 477 20.97 18.18 -24.78
C ILE A 477 20.23 19.46 -24.39
N GLU A 478 19.18 19.35 -23.60
CA GLU A 478 18.32 20.48 -23.23
C GLU A 478 18.11 20.53 -21.70
N PRO A 479 19.12 20.92 -20.89
CA PRO A 479 19.03 20.91 -19.44
C PRO A 479 17.90 21.79 -18.85
N GLU A 480 17.39 22.75 -19.62
CA GLU A 480 16.26 23.60 -19.24
C GLU A 480 14.90 22.91 -19.45
N MET A 481 14.85 21.75 -20.16
CA MET A 481 13.62 21.00 -20.36
C MET A 481 13.14 20.42 -19.04
N PRO A 482 11.84 20.59 -18.69
CA PRO A 482 11.29 20.00 -17.48
C PRO A 482 11.42 18.46 -17.44
N ARG A 483 11.93 17.94 -16.34
CA ARG A 483 11.98 16.49 -16.03
C ARG A 483 10.93 16.14 -14.98
N TYR A 484 10.32 14.96 -15.04
CA TYR A 484 9.20 14.56 -14.18
C TYR A 484 9.24 13.10 -13.77
#